data_72d34f7eaebd0b29e27f332461bfdba7
#
_entry.id   72d34f7eaebd0b29e27f332461bfdba7
#
_cell.length_a   1.000
_cell.length_b   1.000
_cell.length_c   1.000
_cell.angle_alpha   90.00
_cell.angle_beta   90.00
_cell.angle_gamma   90.00
#
_symmetry.space_group_name_H-M   'P 1'
#
loop_
_entity.id
_entity.type
_entity.pdbx_description
1 polymer ?
#
loop_
_entity_poly.entity_id
_entity_poly.type
_entity_poly.pdbx_seq_one_letter_code
_entity_poly.pdbx_strand_id
1 'polypeptide(L)'
;AIIINRNQEVAIVNQNHDSWSLPKGHIDPGESKIDAAKRELYEETGIKNAVLIKYIGEYGRYRIGLDGRDDKSEHKTIFIYLFKSDQEILDPIDPKNPEAKWVPYKEVEKILTHPNDKKFFKRKIKSIIHI
;
A
#
# COMPACT_ATOMS: atom_id res chain seq x y z
N ALA A 1 -1.75 0.88 3.24
CA ALA A 1 -3.20 0.67 3.08
C ALA A 1 -3.49 -0.38 2.02
N ILE A 2 -4.55 -1.13 2.19
CA ILE A 2 -5.17 -1.91 1.12
C ILE A 2 -6.44 -1.17 0.75
N ILE A 3 -6.53 -0.72 -0.51
CA ILE A 3 -7.70 -0.01 -1.01
C ILE A 3 -8.32 -0.87 -2.10
N ILE A 4 -9.59 -1.21 -1.93
CA ILE A 4 -10.30 -2.07 -2.87
C ILE A 4 -11.50 -1.33 -3.46
N ASN A 5 -11.75 -1.52 -4.76
CA ASN A 5 -12.90 -0.96 -5.45
C ASN A 5 -13.99 -2.03 -5.68
N ARG A 6 -15.11 -1.63 -6.29
CA ARG A 6 -16.24 -2.53 -6.58
C ARG A 6 -15.88 -3.66 -7.56
N ASN A 7 -14.83 -3.48 -8.35
CA ASN A 7 -14.36 -4.47 -9.33
C ASN A 7 -13.37 -5.45 -8.72
N GLN A 8 -13.18 -5.41 -7.39
CA GLN A 8 -12.21 -6.23 -6.68
C GLN A 8 -10.77 -6.00 -7.16
N GLU A 9 -10.48 -4.76 -7.52
CA GLU A 9 -9.14 -4.30 -7.82
C GLU A 9 -8.55 -3.59 -6.61
N VAL A 10 -7.23 -3.66 -6.48
CA VAL A 10 -6.47 -3.07 -5.38
C VAL A 10 -5.53 -2.01 -5.97
N ALA A 11 -5.44 -0.86 -5.31
CA ALA A 11 -4.51 0.18 -5.73
C ALA A 11 -3.09 -0.17 -5.28
N ILE A 12 -2.16 -0.20 -6.21
CA ILE A 12 -0.73 -0.37 -5.93
C ILE A 12 0.05 0.81 -6.49
N VAL A 13 1.20 1.08 -5.89
CA VAL A 13 2.01 2.24 -6.22
C VAL A 13 3.43 1.84 -6.60
N ASN A 14 4.02 2.59 -7.53
CA ASN A 14 5.40 2.39 -7.95
C ASN A 14 6.28 3.45 -7.29
N GLN A 15 7.23 3.01 -6.49
CA GLN A 15 8.21 3.88 -5.85
C GLN A 15 9.50 3.87 -6.66
N ASN A 16 10.02 5.04 -6.98
CA ASN A 16 11.30 5.18 -7.68
C ASN A 16 11.38 4.38 -9.00
N HIS A 17 10.25 4.22 -9.70
CA HIS A 17 10.11 3.58 -11.01
C HIS A 17 10.30 2.07 -11.08
N ASP A 18 10.75 1.42 -10.02
CA ASP A 18 11.08 -0.02 -10.07
C ASP A 18 10.61 -0.84 -8.86
N SER A 19 9.89 -0.24 -7.95
CA SER A 19 9.42 -0.93 -6.74
C SER A 19 7.93 -0.76 -6.53
N TRP A 20 7.17 -1.81 -6.79
CA TRP A 20 5.73 -1.84 -6.57
C TRP A 20 5.40 -2.23 -5.14
N SER A 21 4.53 -1.46 -4.49
CA SER A 21 4.10 -1.72 -3.13
C SER A 21 2.65 -1.30 -2.91
N LEU A 22 2.13 -1.69 -1.73
CA LEU A 22 0.89 -1.10 -1.23
C LEU A 22 1.18 0.34 -0.79
N PRO A 23 0.21 1.26 -0.90
CA PRO A 23 0.38 2.61 -0.38
C PRO A 23 0.74 2.58 1.11
N LYS A 24 1.83 3.23 1.48
CA LYS A 24 2.36 3.24 2.83
C LYS A 24 3.29 4.41 3.04
N GLY A 25 3.57 4.73 4.29
CA GLY A 25 4.53 5.75 4.61
C GLY A 25 4.80 5.83 6.10
N HIS A 26 5.56 6.85 6.47
CA HIS A 26 5.96 7.08 7.85
C HIS A 26 4.86 7.86 8.60
N ILE A 27 4.79 7.62 9.91
CA ILE A 27 3.97 8.44 10.80
C ILE A 27 4.77 9.69 11.14
N ASP A 28 4.23 10.86 10.78
CA ASP A 28 4.86 12.13 11.12
C ASP A 28 4.65 12.49 12.59
N PRO A 29 5.53 13.32 13.20
CA PRO A 29 5.35 13.75 14.58
C PRO A 29 3.97 14.33 14.84
N GLY A 30 3.30 13.83 15.89
CA GLY A 30 1.96 14.27 16.26
C GLY A 30 0.83 13.67 15.47
N GLU A 31 1.12 12.81 14.50
CA GLU A 31 0.14 12.17 13.63
C GLU A 31 -0.25 10.80 14.18
N SER A 32 -1.53 10.44 14.13
CA SER A 32 -1.96 9.09 14.45
C SER A 32 -1.67 8.13 13.30
N LYS A 33 -1.68 6.81 13.58
CA LYS A 33 -1.50 5.78 12.55
C LYS A 33 -2.54 5.91 11.43
N ILE A 34 -3.80 6.16 11.79
CA ILE A 34 -4.89 6.27 10.82
C ILE A 34 -4.76 7.55 9.98
N ASP A 35 -4.34 8.65 10.58
CA ASP A 35 -4.13 9.89 9.85
C ASP A 35 -2.96 9.77 8.89
N ALA A 36 -1.89 9.09 9.32
CA ALA A 36 -0.76 8.79 8.44
C ALA A 36 -1.20 7.92 7.27
N ALA A 37 -2.00 6.89 7.52
CA ALA A 37 -2.52 6.02 6.46
C ALA A 37 -3.35 6.80 5.45
N LYS A 38 -4.23 7.67 5.90
CA LYS A 38 -5.07 8.51 5.02
C LYS A 38 -4.23 9.49 4.20
N ARG A 39 -3.25 10.12 4.82
CA ARG A 39 -2.36 11.07 4.16
C ARG A 39 -1.54 10.38 3.07
N GLU A 40 -0.89 9.27 3.39
CA GLU A 40 -0.07 8.52 2.44
C GLU A 40 -0.91 7.95 1.29
N LEU A 41 -2.12 7.47 1.59
CA LEU A 41 -3.07 7.05 0.58
C LEU A 41 -3.31 8.15 -0.45
N TYR A 42 -3.61 9.35 0.02
CA TYR A 42 -3.87 10.49 -0.85
C TYR A 42 -2.63 10.90 -1.65
N GLU A 43 -1.49 11.02 -0.99
CA GLU A 43 -0.23 11.44 -1.62
C GLU A 43 0.22 10.45 -2.70
N GLU A 44 0.09 9.16 -2.43
CA GLU A 44 0.61 8.11 -3.31
C GLU A 44 -0.36 7.68 -4.41
N THR A 45 -1.65 7.88 -4.24
CA THR A 45 -2.66 7.46 -5.23
C THR A 45 -3.52 8.57 -5.79
N GLY A 46 -3.62 9.69 -5.10
CA GLY A 46 -4.56 10.76 -5.47
C GLY A 46 -6.02 10.46 -5.13
N ILE A 47 -6.30 9.39 -4.38
CA ILE A 47 -7.67 9.04 -4.01
C ILE A 47 -8.17 10.01 -2.93
N LYS A 48 -9.28 10.70 -3.22
CA LYS A 48 -9.87 11.73 -2.34
C LYS A 48 -11.02 11.23 -1.49
N ASN A 49 -11.70 10.17 -1.94
CA ASN A 49 -12.95 9.70 -1.34
C ASN A 49 -12.85 8.25 -0.88
N ALA A 50 -11.77 7.92 -0.17
CA ALA A 50 -11.60 6.62 0.43
C ALA A 50 -12.40 6.53 1.74
N VAL A 51 -13.09 5.40 1.91
CA VAL A 51 -13.86 5.10 3.13
C VAL A 51 -13.09 4.06 3.95
N LEU A 52 -12.77 4.39 5.19
CA LEU A 52 -12.12 3.46 6.10
C LEU A 52 -13.08 2.34 6.49
N ILE A 53 -12.64 1.09 6.35
CA ILE A 53 -13.41 -0.09 6.74
C ILE A 53 -12.92 -0.63 8.09
N LYS A 54 -11.64 -1.01 8.18
CA LYS A 54 -11.07 -1.56 9.43
C LYS A 54 -9.55 -1.59 9.39
N TYR A 55 -8.96 -1.77 10.57
CA TYR A 55 -7.54 -2.10 10.69
C TYR A 55 -7.34 -3.59 10.34
N ILE A 56 -6.35 -3.87 9.50
CA ILE A 56 -6.07 -5.24 9.05
C ILE A 56 -4.92 -5.87 9.80
N GLY A 57 -3.89 -5.12 10.11
CA GLY A 57 -2.72 -5.64 10.81
C GLY A 57 -1.46 -4.88 10.47
N GLU A 58 -0.34 -5.47 10.88
CA GLU A 58 0.98 -4.88 10.68
C GLU A 58 1.99 -5.96 10.35
N TYR A 59 3.07 -5.55 9.71
CA TYR A 59 4.22 -6.41 9.45
C TYR A 59 5.48 -5.58 9.35
N GLY A 60 6.61 -6.24 9.58
CA GLY A 60 7.92 -5.61 9.47
C GLY A 60 8.61 -5.95 8.16
N ARG A 61 9.47 -5.07 7.71
CA ARG A 61 10.38 -5.36 6.60
C ARG A 61 11.63 -4.51 6.71
N TYR A 62 12.73 -5.04 6.17
CA TYR A 62 13.94 -4.28 5.96
C TYR A 62 13.87 -3.57 4.59
N ARG A 63 14.60 -2.48 4.47
CA ARG A 63 14.82 -1.83 3.19
C ARG A 63 15.54 -2.80 2.24
N ILE A 64 15.18 -2.78 0.96
CA ILE A 64 15.94 -3.48 -0.07
C ILE A 64 17.16 -2.64 -0.40
N GLY A 65 18.36 -3.22 -0.17
CA GLY A 65 19.62 -2.56 -0.48
C GLY A 65 19.93 -2.53 -1.98
N LEU A 66 21.00 -1.83 -2.33
CA LEU A 66 21.43 -1.69 -3.73
C LEU A 66 21.80 -3.03 -4.39
N ASP A 67 22.21 -4.01 -3.60
CA ASP A 67 22.55 -5.37 -4.07
C ASP A 67 21.34 -6.31 -4.15
N GLY A 68 20.12 -5.81 -3.90
CA GLY A 68 18.91 -6.60 -3.90
C GLY A 68 18.66 -7.40 -2.63
N ARG A 69 19.53 -7.32 -1.63
CA ARG A 69 19.38 -7.99 -0.35
C ARG A 69 18.78 -7.05 0.69
N ASP A 70 18.31 -7.62 1.81
CA ASP A 70 17.80 -6.83 2.92
C ASP A 70 18.90 -5.91 3.48
N ASP A 71 18.59 -4.62 3.54
CA ASP A 71 19.41 -3.65 4.25
C ASP A 71 18.96 -3.63 5.71
N LYS A 72 19.67 -4.37 6.57
CA LYS A 72 19.30 -4.53 7.98
C LYS A 72 19.57 -3.29 8.82
N SER A 73 20.17 -2.25 8.25
CA SER A 73 20.33 -0.97 8.94
C SER A 73 19.02 -0.21 9.06
N GLU A 74 18.01 -0.54 8.26
CA GLU A 74 16.72 0.14 8.26
C GLU A 74 15.57 -0.87 8.28
N HIS A 75 14.94 -1.01 9.46
CA HIS A 75 13.74 -1.82 9.65
C HIS A 75 12.53 -0.93 9.80
N LYS A 76 11.44 -1.28 9.11
CA LYS A 76 10.17 -0.54 9.19
C LYS A 76 9.06 -1.45 9.65
N THR A 77 8.18 -0.91 10.50
CA THR A 77 6.89 -1.54 10.80
C THR A 77 5.82 -0.83 9.98
N ILE A 78 5.07 -1.61 9.23
CA ILE A 78 4.06 -1.09 8.31
C ILE A 78 2.69 -1.46 8.84
N PHE A 79 1.85 -0.44 9.08
CA PHE A 79 0.48 -0.59 9.58
C PHE A 79 -0.48 -0.51 8.39
N ILE A 80 -1.36 -1.50 8.25
CA ILE A 80 -2.26 -1.59 7.11
C ILE A 80 -3.71 -1.48 7.55
N TYR A 81 -4.39 -0.49 6.98
CA TYR A 81 -5.84 -0.29 7.10
C TYR A 81 -6.51 -0.64 5.78
N LEU A 82 -7.73 -1.16 5.85
CA LEU A 82 -8.55 -1.44 4.68
C LEU A 82 -9.45 -0.24 4.39
N PHE A 83 -9.39 0.22 3.15
CA PHE A 83 -10.25 1.27 2.63
C PHE A 83 -11.03 0.78 1.41
N LYS A 84 -12.15 1.44 1.12
CA LYS A 84 -12.87 1.27 -0.13
C LYS A 84 -12.93 2.60 -0.87
N SER A 85 -12.81 2.56 -2.18
CA SER A 85 -12.99 3.71 -3.05
C SER A 85 -13.38 3.24 -4.45
N ASP A 86 -14.28 3.97 -5.09
CA ASP A 86 -14.65 3.73 -6.48
C ASP A 86 -14.07 4.80 -7.43
N GLN A 87 -13.08 5.56 -6.95
CA GLN A 87 -12.40 6.54 -7.80
C GLN A 87 -11.62 5.80 -8.89
N GLU A 88 -11.96 6.07 -10.15
CA GLU A 88 -11.37 5.36 -11.28
C GLU A 88 -9.96 5.86 -11.62
N ILE A 89 -9.78 7.17 -11.62
CA ILE A 89 -8.52 7.79 -12.02
C ILE A 89 -7.64 8.00 -10.80
N LEU A 90 -6.44 7.42 -10.85
CA LEU A 90 -5.42 7.61 -9.83
C LEU A 90 -4.41 8.64 -10.32
N ASP A 91 -4.13 9.62 -9.47
CA ASP A 91 -3.25 10.74 -9.82
C ASP A 91 -2.34 11.06 -8.63
N PRO A 92 -1.21 10.37 -8.49
CA PRO A 92 -0.28 10.58 -7.38
C PRO A 92 0.18 12.02 -7.25
N ILE A 93 0.21 12.50 -6.02
CA ILE A 93 0.64 13.87 -5.70
C ILE A 93 2.15 13.92 -5.46
N ASP A 94 2.70 12.86 -4.82
CA ASP A 94 4.11 12.79 -4.47
C ASP A 94 4.95 12.45 -5.71
N PRO A 95 5.89 13.33 -6.12
CA PRO A 95 6.75 13.06 -7.28
C PRO A 95 7.66 11.84 -7.13
N LYS A 96 7.89 11.37 -5.90
CA LYS A 96 8.67 10.14 -5.65
C LYS A 96 7.87 8.87 -5.91
N ASN A 97 6.54 8.98 -6.02
CA ASN A 97 5.63 7.89 -6.35
C ASN A 97 4.89 8.27 -7.64
N PRO A 98 5.58 8.19 -8.79
CA PRO A 98 5.05 8.75 -10.03
C PRO A 98 3.90 7.96 -10.64
N GLU A 99 3.63 6.78 -10.14
CA GLU A 99 2.65 5.89 -10.76
C GLU A 99 1.85 5.13 -9.72
N ALA A 100 0.52 5.10 -9.93
CA ALA A 100 -0.40 4.25 -9.16
C ALA A 100 -1.38 3.62 -10.14
N LYS A 101 -1.82 2.40 -9.86
CA LYS A 101 -2.80 1.73 -10.71
C LYS A 101 -3.68 0.77 -9.94
N TRP A 102 -4.89 0.56 -10.45
CA TRP A 102 -5.78 -0.49 -9.99
C TRP A 102 -5.37 -1.82 -10.63
N VAL A 103 -5.24 -2.86 -9.83
CA VAL A 103 -4.84 -4.19 -10.26
C VAL A 103 -5.82 -5.21 -9.70
N PRO A 104 -6.33 -6.17 -10.51
CA PRO A 104 -7.16 -7.25 -9.98
C PRO A 104 -6.47 -7.90 -8.78
N TYR A 105 -7.22 -8.15 -7.72
CA TYR A 105 -6.63 -8.65 -6.47
C TYR A 105 -5.79 -9.93 -6.67
N LYS A 106 -6.17 -10.76 -7.64
CA LYS A 106 -5.45 -12.01 -7.94
C LYS A 106 -4.06 -11.78 -8.54
N GLU A 107 -3.81 -10.59 -9.09
CA GLU A 107 -2.54 -10.26 -9.74
C GLU A 107 -1.59 -9.49 -8.82
N VAL A 108 -2.09 -8.94 -7.73
CA VAL A 108 -1.30 -8.05 -6.85
C VAL A 108 -0.05 -8.73 -6.30
N GLU A 109 -0.18 -9.95 -5.80
CA GLU A 109 0.95 -10.68 -5.22
C GLU A 109 2.11 -10.84 -6.21
N LYS A 110 1.80 -11.05 -7.49
CA LYS A 110 2.82 -11.22 -8.53
C LYS A 110 3.58 -9.92 -8.82
N ILE A 111 2.92 -8.78 -8.63
CA ILE A 111 3.47 -7.46 -8.99
C ILE A 111 4.25 -6.85 -7.84
N LEU A 112 3.82 -7.07 -6.59
CA LEU A 112 4.52 -6.53 -5.42
C LEU A 112 5.99 -6.94 -5.42
N THR A 113 6.88 -5.98 -5.17
CA THR A 113 8.33 -6.21 -5.25
C THR A 113 8.86 -6.89 -3.99
N HIS A 114 8.48 -6.39 -2.81
CA HIS A 114 9.05 -6.88 -1.56
C HIS A 114 8.38 -8.19 -1.10
N PRO A 115 9.17 -9.22 -0.75
CA PRO A 115 8.62 -10.53 -0.32
C PRO A 115 7.66 -10.43 0.88
N ASN A 116 7.92 -9.55 1.84
CA ASN A 116 7.06 -9.41 3.02
C ASN A 116 5.73 -8.74 2.68
N ASP A 117 5.71 -7.82 1.71
CA ASP A 117 4.48 -7.24 1.18
C ASP A 117 3.62 -8.34 0.53
N LYS A 118 4.24 -9.21 -0.27
CA LYS A 118 3.57 -10.36 -0.91
C LYS A 118 2.95 -11.31 0.12
N LYS A 119 3.72 -11.67 1.14
CA LYS A 119 3.27 -12.58 2.20
C LYS A 119 2.10 -12.01 2.98
N PHE A 120 2.18 -10.75 3.36
CA PHE A 120 1.10 -10.08 4.08
C PHE A 120 -0.17 -10.01 3.25
N PHE A 121 -0.06 -9.57 2.00
CA PHE A 121 -1.19 -9.46 1.10
C PHE A 121 -1.86 -10.83 0.87
N LYS A 122 -1.09 -11.85 0.56
CA LYS A 122 -1.59 -13.20 0.36
C LYS A 122 -2.36 -13.72 1.57
N ARG A 123 -1.83 -13.47 2.77
CA ARG A 123 -2.45 -13.91 4.03
C ARG A 123 -3.79 -13.22 4.29
N LYS A 124 -3.92 -11.94 3.91
CA LYS A 124 -5.06 -11.09 4.28
C LYS A 124 -6.15 -11.01 3.22
N ILE A 125 -5.82 -11.17 1.95
CA ILE A 125 -6.76 -10.87 0.85
C ILE A 125 -8.02 -11.73 0.89
N LYS A 126 -7.93 -12.99 1.28
CA LYS A 126 -9.08 -13.91 1.32
C LYS A 126 -10.17 -13.43 2.27
N SER A 127 -9.80 -12.78 3.38
CA SER A 127 -10.77 -12.24 4.34
C SER A 127 -11.33 -10.89 3.88
N ILE A 128 -10.68 -10.22 2.95
CA ILE A 128 -11.04 -8.88 2.49
C ILE A 128 -12.07 -8.94 1.35
N ILE A 129 -11.90 -9.85 0.40
CA ILE A 129 -12.73 -9.92 -0.80
C ILE A 129 -14.18 -10.34 -0.52
N HIS A 130 -14.47 -10.83 0.66
CA HIS A 130 -15.82 -11.22 1.07
C HIS A 130 -16.58 -10.07 1.78
N ILE A 131 -15.99 -8.92 1.87
CA ILE A 131 -16.60 -7.70 2.41
C ILE A 131 -17.26 -6.89 1.26
#